data_2cf6f07390dec6a72e8304ce781fa0f4
#
_entry.id   2cf6f07390dec6a72e8304ce781fa0f4
#
_cell.length_a   1.000
_cell.length_b   1.000
_cell.length_c   1.000
_cell.angle_alpha   90.00
_cell.angle_beta   90.00
_cell.angle_gamma   90.00
#
_symmetry.space_group_name_H-M   'P 1'
#
loop_
_entity.id
_entity.type
_entity.pdbx_description
1 polymer ?
#
loop_
_entity_poly.entity_id
_entity_poly.type
_entity_poly.pdbx_seq_one_letter_code
_entity_poly.pdbx_strand_id
1 'polypeptide(L)'
;MKYEDLTINDLGTRRQRPMYMSAFHKFRKNMGTEEYPWDPHEYTQTFLVAIDKWITSHERVKYIGLDTFDRRDAILGTTHQLDELHMLNGKKITVYKGEYKYHRRLTDYKVNQITDYTQIKEGDVFVVSYPSCITTGYHKDFDKLLDHCHSIGVPVHIDGAWFGQCRNFEFDVTHPAVRSISVSLSKALGMGSQRIGIRYYRSDELPNPPGPIQIMNDFNYANVSDMWIGVNMMEHFGPDIWWSRYEDYYTKVCKDFNLGETNSFHVGWDDEGDQAGVRTALRMLIDGMYDERGTDKGLNKAEIEDIKITEGSWKVE
;
A
#
# COMPACT_ATOMS: atom_id res chain seq x y z
N MET A 1 -24.45 11.30 -9.94
CA MET A 1 -23.67 10.90 -11.13
C MET A 1 -23.71 9.39 -11.19
N LYS A 2 -24.12 8.82 -12.32
CA LYS A 2 -24.11 7.37 -12.54
C LYS A 2 -22.83 7.00 -13.29
N TYR A 3 -22.50 5.71 -13.32
CA TYR A 3 -21.31 5.23 -14.03
C TYR A 3 -21.33 5.62 -15.52
N GLU A 4 -22.51 5.52 -16.14
CA GLU A 4 -22.75 5.83 -17.56
C GLU A 4 -22.56 7.32 -17.90
N ASP A 5 -22.60 8.19 -16.90
CA ASP A 5 -22.42 9.64 -17.07
C ASP A 5 -20.94 10.05 -16.94
N LEU A 6 -20.03 9.12 -16.57
CA LEU A 6 -18.61 9.42 -16.39
C LEU A 6 -17.90 9.62 -17.73
N THR A 7 -17.03 10.61 -17.75
CA THR A 7 -16.07 10.85 -18.85
C THR A 7 -14.64 10.60 -18.36
N ILE A 8 -13.68 10.53 -19.27
CA ILE A 8 -12.27 10.41 -18.93
C ILE A 8 -11.79 11.54 -18.00
N ASN A 9 -12.39 12.72 -18.11
CA ASN A 9 -12.05 13.86 -17.25
C ASN A 9 -12.51 13.70 -15.79
N ASP A 10 -13.48 12.82 -15.56
CA ASP A 10 -13.98 12.49 -14.22
C ASP A 10 -13.10 11.43 -13.54
N LEU A 11 -12.27 10.74 -14.32
CA LEU A 11 -11.26 9.84 -13.80
C LEU A 11 -10.17 10.68 -13.09
N GLY A 12 -9.84 10.30 -11.88
CA GLY A 12 -8.85 11.05 -11.10
C GLY A 12 -7.45 11.00 -11.74
N THR A 13 -6.72 12.09 -11.66
CA THR A 13 -5.29 12.04 -11.96
C THR A 13 -4.55 11.14 -10.96
N ARG A 14 -3.44 10.50 -11.36
CA ARG A 14 -2.37 9.76 -10.63
C ARG A 14 -2.45 9.59 -9.10
N ARG A 15 -3.42 10.15 -8.42
CA ARG A 15 -3.46 10.16 -6.96
C ARG A 15 -4.04 8.84 -6.45
N GLN A 16 -3.15 7.95 -6.14
CA GLN A 16 -3.52 6.70 -5.52
C GLN A 16 -3.90 6.92 -4.07
N ARG A 17 -5.18 6.98 -3.87
CA ARG A 17 -5.79 6.95 -2.55
C ARG A 17 -6.32 5.54 -2.31
N PRO A 18 -6.49 5.13 -1.06
CA PRO A 18 -7.25 3.93 -0.74
C PRO A 18 -8.59 3.91 -1.48
N MET A 19 -9.00 2.77 -1.98
CA MET A 19 -10.35 2.57 -2.46
C MET A 19 -11.20 2.10 -1.28
N TYR A 20 -12.12 2.95 -0.86
CA TYR A 20 -13.04 2.66 0.24
C TYR A 20 -14.24 1.94 -0.32
N MET A 21 -14.18 0.61 -0.32
CA MET A 21 -15.28 -0.25 -0.70
C MET A 21 -16.33 -0.27 0.40
N SER A 22 -17.60 -0.27 0.01
CA SER A 22 -18.73 -0.42 0.92
C SER A 22 -18.60 -1.69 1.77
N ALA A 23 -18.18 -2.81 1.17
CA ALA A 23 -17.94 -4.07 1.89
C ALA A 23 -16.89 -3.93 3.01
N PHE A 24 -15.77 -3.25 2.75
CA PHE A 24 -14.74 -3.03 3.77
C PHE A 24 -15.24 -2.18 4.94
N HIS A 25 -15.98 -1.14 4.60
CA HIS A 25 -16.51 -0.23 5.63
C HIS A 25 -17.51 -0.93 6.53
N LYS A 26 -18.43 -1.67 5.92
CA LYS A 26 -19.43 -2.42 6.63
C LYS A 26 -18.83 -3.50 7.53
N PHE A 27 -17.91 -4.30 7.01
CA PHE A 27 -17.24 -5.30 7.82
C PHE A 27 -16.64 -4.67 9.08
N ARG A 28 -15.91 -3.54 8.94
CA ARG A 28 -15.35 -2.83 10.09
C ARG A 28 -16.40 -2.31 11.08
N LYS A 29 -17.53 -1.83 10.58
CA LYS A 29 -18.61 -1.35 11.44
C LYS A 29 -19.25 -2.47 12.27
N ASN A 30 -19.33 -3.66 11.72
CA ASN A 30 -19.97 -4.82 12.36
C ASN A 30 -18.98 -5.66 13.19
N MET A 31 -17.70 -5.30 13.22
CA MET A 31 -16.75 -5.93 14.13
C MET A 31 -17.17 -5.68 15.58
N GLY A 32 -17.42 -6.74 16.33
CA GLY A 32 -17.70 -6.67 17.76
C GLY A 32 -16.50 -6.11 18.53
N THR A 33 -16.75 -5.55 19.70
CA THR A 33 -15.68 -5.11 20.62
C THR A 33 -15.39 -6.14 21.71
N GLU A 34 -16.16 -7.21 21.76
CA GLU A 34 -16.08 -8.23 22.82
C GLU A 34 -14.77 -9.00 22.80
N GLU A 35 -14.16 -9.13 21.62
CA GLU A 35 -12.89 -9.84 21.42
C GLU A 35 -11.70 -8.88 21.28
N TYR A 36 -11.87 -7.63 21.68
CA TYR A 36 -10.79 -6.65 21.58
C TYR A 36 -9.62 -7.04 22.51
N PRO A 37 -8.39 -7.11 21.98
CA PRO A 37 -7.25 -7.56 22.75
C PRO A 37 -6.84 -6.53 23.81
N TRP A 38 -6.64 -7.01 25.05
CA TRP A 38 -6.22 -6.18 26.18
C TRP A 38 -4.70 -6.13 26.35
N ASP A 39 -3.98 -7.19 25.90
CA ASP A 39 -2.53 -7.23 25.98
C ASP A 39 -1.89 -6.74 24.66
N PRO A 40 -1.30 -5.52 24.67
CA PRO A 40 -0.69 -4.96 23.45
C PRO A 40 0.56 -5.73 23.04
N HIS A 41 1.28 -6.38 23.97
CA HIS A 41 2.48 -7.12 23.65
C HIS A 41 2.16 -8.39 22.84
N GLU A 42 1.28 -9.21 23.36
CA GLU A 42 0.85 -10.45 22.71
C GLU A 42 0.21 -10.16 21.36
N TYR A 43 -0.58 -9.09 21.29
CA TYR A 43 -1.30 -8.77 20.07
C TYR A 43 -0.41 -8.20 18.97
N THR A 44 0.65 -7.49 19.29
CA THR A 44 1.65 -7.05 18.30
C THR A 44 2.26 -8.25 17.59
N GLN A 45 2.62 -9.31 18.32
CA GLN A 45 3.13 -10.54 17.72
C GLN A 45 2.07 -11.25 16.86
N THR A 46 0.83 -11.34 17.35
CA THR A 46 -0.31 -11.89 16.58
C THR A 46 -0.47 -11.14 15.25
N PHE A 47 -0.45 -9.82 15.28
CA PHE A 47 -0.55 -8.99 14.08
C PHE A 47 0.61 -9.23 13.11
N LEU A 48 1.85 -9.25 13.62
CA LEU A 48 3.04 -9.45 12.77
C LEU A 48 3.02 -10.81 12.07
N VAL A 49 2.60 -11.85 12.76
CA VAL A 49 2.42 -13.20 12.17
C VAL A 49 1.30 -13.19 11.13
N ALA A 50 0.17 -12.57 11.43
CA ALA A 50 -0.97 -12.51 10.51
C ALA A 50 -0.65 -11.75 9.23
N ILE A 51 -0.01 -10.58 9.33
CA ILE A 51 0.32 -9.78 8.16
C ILE A 51 1.44 -10.41 7.32
N ASP A 52 2.42 -11.05 7.95
CA ASP A 52 3.47 -11.81 7.25
C ASP A 52 2.85 -12.96 6.44
N LYS A 53 1.96 -13.73 7.06
CA LYS A 53 1.21 -14.80 6.39
C LYS A 53 0.36 -14.25 5.25
N TRP A 54 -0.33 -13.14 5.46
CA TRP A 54 -1.16 -12.52 4.43
C TRP A 54 -0.31 -12.06 3.22
N ILE A 55 0.84 -11.42 3.46
CA ILE A 55 1.77 -10.99 2.40
C ILE A 55 2.31 -12.20 1.63
N THR A 56 2.76 -13.24 2.32
CA THR A 56 3.37 -14.41 1.68
C THR A 56 2.37 -15.32 0.98
N SER A 57 1.07 -15.19 1.27
CA SER A 57 0.00 -15.96 0.62
C SER A 57 -0.57 -15.30 -0.65
N HIS A 58 -0.09 -14.12 -1.05
CA HIS A 58 -0.46 -13.54 -2.34
C HIS A 58 0.05 -14.40 -3.50
N GLU A 59 -0.80 -14.63 -4.49
CA GLU A 59 -0.45 -15.37 -5.72
C GLU A 59 -0.09 -14.42 -6.87
N ARG A 60 -0.64 -13.21 -6.86
CA ARG A 60 -0.53 -12.24 -7.96
C ARG A 60 0.65 -11.28 -7.81
N VAL A 61 1.12 -11.08 -6.58
CA VAL A 61 2.24 -10.19 -6.24
C VAL A 61 3.09 -10.84 -5.16
N LYS A 62 4.41 -10.90 -5.35
CA LYS A 62 5.30 -11.62 -4.43
C LYS A 62 6.58 -10.85 -4.13
N TYR A 63 6.98 -10.88 -2.88
CA TYR A 63 8.35 -10.64 -2.43
C TYR A 63 8.96 -11.97 -2.00
N ILE A 64 9.97 -12.42 -2.72
CA ILE A 64 10.68 -13.68 -2.44
C ILE A 64 11.85 -13.38 -1.51
N GLY A 65 12.03 -14.21 -0.46
CA GLY A 65 13.13 -14.06 0.48
C GLY A 65 12.86 -13.08 1.64
N LEU A 66 11.58 -12.80 1.96
CA LEU A 66 11.23 -11.99 3.14
C LEU A 66 11.69 -12.61 4.47
N ASP A 67 11.89 -13.92 4.50
CA ASP A 67 12.42 -14.67 5.64
C ASP A 67 13.90 -14.36 5.93
N THR A 68 14.60 -13.76 4.98
CA THR A 68 15.99 -13.29 5.19
C THR A 68 16.08 -12.01 6.02
N PHE A 69 14.95 -11.34 6.28
CA PHE A 69 14.90 -10.21 7.20
C PHE A 69 14.58 -10.72 8.60
N ASP A 70 15.46 -10.47 9.52
CA ASP A 70 15.40 -11.00 10.88
C ASP A 70 14.59 -10.13 11.85
N ARG A 71 14.22 -8.90 11.44
CA ARG A 71 13.36 -8.01 12.22
C ARG A 71 12.09 -7.64 11.45
N ARG A 72 10.98 -7.69 12.20
CA ARG A 72 9.66 -7.26 11.74
C ARG A 72 9.11 -6.26 12.75
N ASP A 73 8.67 -5.10 12.26
CA ASP A 73 8.08 -4.04 13.07
C ASP A 73 6.66 -3.70 12.57
N ALA A 74 5.71 -3.55 13.48
CA ALA A 74 4.44 -2.90 13.19
C ALA A 74 4.69 -1.40 12.90
N ILE A 75 4.06 -0.87 11.85
CA ILE A 75 4.22 0.53 11.44
C ILE A 75 2.87 1.21 11.19
N LEU A 76 2.82 2.52 11.32
CA LEU A 76 1.63 3.34 11.02
C LEU A 76 1.49 3.59 9.51
N GLY A 77 1.49 2.50 8.72
CA GLY A 77 1.57 2.53 7.28
C GLY A 77 2.97 2.89 6.76
N THR A 78 3.20 2.74 5.45
CA THR A 78 4.54 2.94 4.86
C THR A 78 5.09 4.35 5.04
N THR A 79 4.23 5.36 5.17
CA THR A 79 4.68 6.74 5.47
C THR A 79 5.44 6.85 6.80
N HIS A 80 5.18 5.99 7.77
CA HIS A 80 5.94 5.98 9.03
C HIS A 80 7.42 5.61 8.80
N GLN A 81 7.68 4.63 7.91
CA GLN A 81 9.05 4.34 7.48
C GLN A 81 9.67 5.52 6.73
N LEU A 82 8.90 6.18 5.84
CA LEU A 82 9.40 7.34 5.11
C LEU A 82 9.75 8.48 6.06
N ASP A 83 8.92 8.75 7.07
CA ASP A 83 9.19 9.78 8.10
C ASP A 83 10.48 9.48 8.87
N GLU A 84 10.66 8.23 9.31
CA GLU A 84 11.90 7.81 10.00
C GLU A 84 13.12 7.97 9.09
N LEU A 85 13.04 7.51 7.84
CA LEU A 85 14.14 7.64 6.89
C LEU A 85 14.52 9.11 6.64
N HIS A 86 13.53 9.99 6.47
CA HIS A 86 13.78 11.43 6.31
C HIS A 86 14.36 12.06 7.58
N MET A 87 13.85 11.68 8.74
CA MET A 87 14.34 12.18 10.02
C MET A 87 15.83 11.81 10.26
N LEU A 88 16.18 10.56 9.94
CA LEU A 88 17.52 10.03 10.22
C LEU A 88 18.54 10.45 9.13
N ASN A 89 18.13 10.60 7.89
CA ASN A 89 19.04 10.77 6.75
C ASN A 89 18.95 12.16 6.11
N GLY A 90 17.88 12.89 6.32
CA GLY A 90 17.74 14.28 5.84
C GLY A 90 17.95 14.42 4.33
N LYS A 91 18.92 15.24 3.94
CA LYS A 91 19.23 15.56 2.53
C LYS A 91 19.85 14.42 1.72
N LYS A 92 20.20 13.31 2.35
CA LYS A 92 20.78 12.14 1.67
C LYS A 92 19.74 11.29 0.95
N ILE A 93 18.44 11.54 1.19
CA ILE A 93 17.37 10.78 0.54
C ILE A 93 17.38 11.08 -0.96
N THR A 94 17.50 10.01 -1.74
CA THR A 94 17.46 10.04 -3.19
C THR A 94 16.29 9.18 -3.68
N VAL A 95 15.49 9.68 -4.62
CA VAL A 95 14.30 9.04 -5.18
C VAL A 95 14.23 9.24 -6.69
N TYR A 96 13.51 8.40 -7.41
CA TYR A 96 13.20 8.69 -8.82
C TYR A 96 12.28 9.90 -8.97
N LYS A 97 12.49 10.67 -10.04
CA LYS A 97 11.55 11.70 -10.47
C LYS A 97 10.19 11.06 -10.79
N GLY A 98 9.14 11.54 -10.13
CA GLY A 98 7.80 10.96 -10.24
C GLY A 98 7.40 10.08 -9.07
N GLU A 99 8.31 9.74 -8.17
CA GLU A 99 8.00 9.02 -6.93
C GLU A 99 6.95 9.71 -6.06
N TYR A 100 6.50 9.00 -5.05
CA TYR A 100 5.41 9.40 -4.17
C TYR A 100 5.60 10.85 -3.67
N LYS A 101 4.57 11.67 -3.87
CA LYS A 101 4.63 13.11 -3.56
C LYS A 101 4.95 13.44 -2.11
N TYR A 102 4.80 12.48 -1.21
CA TYR A 102 5.11 12.63 0.20
C TYR A 102 6.56 13.08 0.43
N HIS A 103 7.50 12.48 -0.29
CA HIS A 103 8.93 12.86 -0.23
C HIS A 103 9.18 14.35 -0.44
N ARG A 104 8.35 15.03 -1.24
CA ARG A 104 8.48 16.45 -1.59
C ARG A 104 7.67 17.38 -0.71
N ARG A 105 6.82 16.84 0.18
CA ARG A 105 5.94 17.61 1.06
C ARG A 105 6.48 17.80 2.46
N LEU A 106 7.47 17.03 2.83
CA LEU A 106 8.20 17.21 4.09
C LEU A 106 9.06 18.45 3.90
N THR A 107 8.63 19.56 4.51
CA THR A 107 8.94 20.95 4.13
C THR A 107 10.41 21.31 4.20
N ASP A 108 11.17 20.69 5.07
CA ASP A 108 12.59 20.99 5.27
C ASP A 108 13.52 19.97 4.62
N TYR A 109 12.97 18.92 4.01
CA TYR A 109 13.74 17.86 3.37
C TYR A 109 13.81 18.07 1.86
N LYS A 110 14.97 18.44 1.38
CA LYS A 110 15.28 18.44 -0.05
C LYS A 110 15.71 17.04 -0.43
N VAL A 111 14.82 16.30 -1.09
CA VAL A 111 15.17 15.01 -1.68
C VAL A 111 15.89 15.22 -3.01
N ASN A 112 16.89 14.40 -3.28
CA ASN A 112 17.51 14.33 -4.59
C ASN A 112 16.57 13.56 -5.52
N GLN A 113 16.23 14.15 -6.66
CA GLN A 113 15.41 13.48 -7.66
C GLN A 113 16.28 13.10 -8.86
N ILE A 114 16.31 11.83 -9.20
CA ILE A 114 17.07 11.29 -10.31
C ILE A 114 16.15 10.74 -11.42
N THR A 115 16.66 10.64 -12.61
CA THR A 115 15.99 10.02 -13.77
C THR A 115 16.64 8.71 -14.18
N ASP A 116 17.86 8.48 -13.73
CA ASP A 116 18.65 7.29 -14.02
C ASP A 116 19.43 6.87 -12.77
N TYR A 117 19.56 5.56 -12.53
CA TYR A 117 20.19 5.03 -11.33
C TYR A 117 21.68 5.37 -11.21
N THR A 118 22.37 5.63 -12.32
CA THR A 118 23.80 6.05 -12.33
C THR A 118 24.03 7.40 -11.68
N GLN A 119 22.95 8.16 -11.40
CA GLN A 119 23.00 9.43 -10.68
C GLN A 119 23.05 9.27 -9.15
N ILE A 120 22.82 8.04 -8.64
CA ILE A 120 22.95 7.71 -7.22
C ILE A 120 24.44 7.76 -6.85
N LYS A 121 24.76 8.39 -5.69
CA LYS A 121 26.12 8.64 -5.24
C LYS A 121 26.39 7.97 -3.89
N GLU A 122 27.64 7.69 -3.63
CA GLU A 122 28.09 7.28 -2.30
C GLU A 122 27.59 8.26 -1.22
N GLY A 123 27.08 7.72 -0.13
CA GLY A 123 26.48 8.48 0.96
C GLY A 123 25.00 8.85 0.78
N ASP A 124 24.39 8.56 -0.39
CA ASP A 124 22.94 8.62 -0.55
C ASP A 124 22.24 7.52 0.23
N VAL A 125 20.93 7.70 0.42
CA VAL A 125 19.99 6.66 0.88
C VAL A 125 18.88 6.59 -0.16
N PHE A 126 18.78 5.48 -0.87
CA PHE A 126 17.83 5.35 -1.96
C PHE A 126 16.49 4.81 -1.49
N VAL A 127 15.41 5.52 -1.80
CA VAL A 127 14.05 5.11 -1.46
C VAL A 127 13.22 4.99 -2.73
N VAL A 128 12.53 3.86 -2.88
CA VAL A 128 11.77 3.55 -4.09
C VAL A 128 10.49 2.79 -3.78
N SER A 129 9.40 3.17 -4.47
CA SER A 129 8.19 2.33 -4.46
C SER A 129 8.39 1.10 -5.36
N TYR A 130 8.13 -0.10 -4.81
CA TYR A 130 8.26 -1.33 -5.58
C TYR A 130 7.29 -2.40 -5.02
N PRO A 131 6.18 -2.71 -5.70
CA PRO A 131 5.79 -2.32 -7.07
C PRO A 131 5.75 -0.80 -7.26
N SER A 132 6.24 -0.35 -8.40
CA SER A 132 6.48 1.05 -8.69
C SER A 132 5.19 1.86 -8.85
N CYS A 133 5.10 2.99 -8.15
CA CYS A 133 4.02 3.95 -8.35
C CYS A 133 4.18 4.78 -9.66
N ILE A 134 5.32 4.67 -10.33
CA ILE A 134 5.60 5.36 -11.59
C ILE A 134 5.22 4.48 -12.77
N THR A 135 5.62 3.20 -12.74
CA THR A 135 5.46 2.26 -13.85
C THR A 135 4.35 1.23 -13.63
N THR A 136 3.71 1.26 -12.47
CA THR A 136 2.68 0.28 -12.03
C THR A 136 3.18 -1.15 -11.86
N GLY A 137 4.48 -1.34 -11.74
CA GLY A 137 5.09 -2.66 -11.62
C GLY A 137 6.61 -2.56 -11.50
N TYR A 138 7.31 -3.02 -12.52
CA TYR A 138 8.76 -3.04 -12.52
C TYR A 138 9.37 -1.71 -12.98
N HIS A 139 10.47 -1.32 -12.34
CA HIS A 139 11.38 -0.32 -12.90
C HIS A 139 12.29 -1.00 -13.94
N LYS A 140 12.58 -0.28 -15.01
CA LYS A 140 13.61 -0.71 -15.96
C LYS A 140 14.97 -0.79 -15.26
N ASP A 141 15.73 -1.81 -15.57
CA ASP A 141 17.11 -2.03 -15.06
C ASP A 141 17.21 -2.02 -13.51
N PHE A 142 16.17 -2.50 -12.79
CA PHE A 142 16.17 -2.46 -11.32
C PHE A 142 17.28 -3.32 -10.70
N ASP A 143 17.61 -4.46 -11.29
CA ASP A 143 18.72 -5.31 -10.83
C ASP A 143 20.06 -4.57 -10.95
N LYS A 144 20.29 -3.85 -12.05
CA LYS A 144 21.49 -3.01 -12.22
C LYS A 144 21.55 -1.87 -11.22
N LEU A 145 20.39 -1.31 -10.85
CA LEU A 145 20.29 -0.32 -9.80
C LEU A 145 20.76 -0.91 -8.47
N LEU A 146 20.27 -2.09 -8.11
CA LEU A 146 20.66 -2.76 -6.87
C LEU A 146 22.16 -3.08 -6.84
N ASP A 147 22.70 -3.61 -7.93
CA ASP A 147 24.14 -3.88 -8.09
C ASP A 147 24.95 -2.57 -7.92
N HIS A 148 24.52 -1.50 -8.57
CA HIS A 148 25.17 -0.20 -8.44
C HIS A 148 25.13 0.31 -7.00
N CYS A 149 23.95 0.32 -6.36
CA CYS A 149 23.81 0.74 -4.96
C CYS A 149 24.72 -0.09 -4.03
N HIS A 150 24.73 -1.41 -4.23
CA HIS A 150 25.60 -2.29 -3.44
C HIS A 150 27.06 -1.95 -3.62
N SER A 151 27.52 -1.75 -4.87
CA SER A 151 28.93 -1.47 -5.20
C SER A 151 29.46 -0.17 -4.57
N ILE A 152 28.59 0.81 -4.32
CA ILE A 152 28.93 2.11 -3.71
C ILE A 152 28.43 2.25 -2.26
N GLY A 153 27.95 1.15 -1.65
CA GLY A 153 27.50 1.13 -0.24
C GLY A 153 26.24 1.96 0.04
N VAL A 154 25.36 2.15 -0.95
CA VAL A 154 24.10 2.87 -0.79
C VAL A 154 22.97 1.91 -0.40
N PRO A 155 22.32 2.13 0.76
CA PRO A 155 21.17 1.31 1.17
C PRO A 155 19.93 1.64 0.32
N VAL A 156 19.17 0.59 -0.01
CA VAL A 156 17.89 0.68 -0.73
C VAL A 156 16.74 0.33 0.21
N HIS A 157 15.78 1.25 0.34
CA HIS A 157 14.56 1.07 1.13
C HIS A 157 13.34 1.01 0.21
N ILE A 158 12.54 -0.03 0.36
CA ILE A 158 11.38 -0.30 -0.51
C ILE A 158 10.09 0.15 0.17
N ASP A 159 9.35 1.03 -0.52
CA ASP A 159 7.96 1.36 -0.19
C ASP A 159 7.02 0.42 -0.96
N GLY A 160 6.54 -0.63 -0.30
CA GLY A 160 5.58 -1.60 -0.82
C GLY A 160 4.11 -1.17 -0.64
N ALA A 161 3.81 0.12 -0.58
CA ALA A 161 2.43 0.60 -0.40
C ALA A 161 1.44 0.13 -1.47
N TRP A 162 1.94 -0.32 -2.63
CA TRP A 162 1.13 -0.82 -3.74
C TRP A 162 1.03 -2.34 -3.78
N PHE A 163 1.73 -3.03 -2.92
CA PHE A 163 1.86 -4.49 -2.93
C PHE A 163 0.50 -5.18 -3.11
N GLY A 164 -0.43 -5.06 -2.19
CA GLY A 164 -1.67 -5.82 -2.19
C GLY A 164 -2.73 -5.40 -3.22
N GLN A 165 -2.40 -4.52 -4.18
CA GLN A 165 -3.29 -4.13 -5.29
C GLN A 165 -2.68 -4.38 -6.67
N CYS A 166 -1.44 -4.90 -6.72
CA CYS A 166 -0.75 -5.22 -7.95
C CYS A 166 -0.94 -6.68 -8.37
N ARG A 167 -0.66 -6.96 -9.63
CA ARG A 167 -0.56 -8.30 -10.20
C ARG A 167 0.70 -8.43 -11.06
N ASN A 168 1.02 -9.67 -11.45
CA ASN A 168 2.15 -9.98 -12.36
C ASN A 168 3.46 -9.35 -11.88
N PHE A 169 3.70 -9.43 -10.56
CA PHE A 169 4.89 -8.85 -9.95
C PHE A 169 5.52 -9.86 -8.99
N GLU A 170 6.79 -10.14 -9.22
CA GLU A 170 7.59 -10.99 -8.36
C GLU A 170 8.98 -10.36 -8.22
N PHE A 171 9.46 -10.22 -7.01
CA PHE A 171 10.74 -9.57 -6.74
C PHE A 171 11.50 -10.30 -5.63
N ASP A 172 12.75 -10.68 -5.95
CA ASP A 172 13.68 -11.25 -4.98
C ASP A 172 14.30 -10.13 -4.13
N VAL A 173 13.97 -10.14 -2.84
CA VAL A 173 14.41 -9.12 -1.89
C VAL A 173 15.69 -9.48 -1.16
N THR A 174 16.33 -10.61 -1.53
CA THR A 174 17.55 -11.09 -0.87
C THR A 174 18.78 -10.26 -1.20
N HIS A 175 18.69 -9.43 -2.25
CA HIS A 175 19.82 -8.61 -2.68
C HIS A 175 20.39 -7.76 -1.54
N PRO A 176 21.72 -7.76 -1.30
CA PRO A 176 22.34 -7.13 -0.12
C PRO A 176 22.17 -5.61 -0.06
N ALA A 177 21.88 -4.91 -1.15
CA ALA A 177 21.53 -3.48 -1.11
C ALA A 177 20.17 -3.22 -0.45
N VAL A 178 19.23 -4.18 -0.47
CA VAL A 178 17.89 -4.02 0.10
C VAL A 178 17.95 -4.10 1.62
N ARG A 179 17.71 -2.99 2.29
CA ARG A 179 17.83 -2.86 3.75
C ARG A 179 16.51 -2.99 4.47
N SER A 180 15.45 -2.47 3.88
CA SER A 180 14.11 -2.62 4.45
C SER A 180 13.03 -2.61 3.38
N ILE A 181 11.91 -3.22 3.74
CA ILE A 181 10.68 -3.24 2.94
C ILE A 181 9.53 -2.90 3.87
N SER A 182 8.67 -1.98 3.46
CA SER A 182 7.43 -1.70 4.19
C SER A 182 6.21 -2.02 3.34
N VAL A 183 5.21 -2.65 3.94
CA VAL A 183 3.91 -2.94 3.32
C VAL A 183 2.80 -2.39 4.21
N SER A 184 1.75 -1.82 3.64
CA SER A 184 0.62 -1.34 4.41
C SER A 184 -0.72 -1.83 3.87
N LEU A 185 -1.69 -2.01 4.78
CA LEU A 185 -3.06 -2.37 4.44
C LEU A 185 -3.88 -1.18 3.89
N SER A 186 -3.28 0.00 3.84
CA SER A 186 -3.97 1.25 3.48
C SER A 186 -4.63 1.20 2.11
N LYS A 187 -3.94 0.67 1.08
CA LYS A 187 -4.48 0.58 -0.28
C LYS A 187 -5.10 -0.79 -0.54
N ALA A 188 -4.47 -1.84 -0.03
CA ALA A 188 -4.92 -3.22 -0.22
C ALA A 188 -6.31 -3.48 0.37
N LEU A 189 -6.58 -3.00 1.58
CA LEU A 189 -7.83 -3.26 2.31
C LEU A 189 -8.57 -1.97 2.70
N GLY A 190 -8.35 -0.86 1.99
CA GLY A 190 -9.03 0.41 2.26
C GLY A 190 -8.79 0.98 3.66
N MET A 191 -7.69 0.62 4.32
CA MET A 191 -7.38 1.01 5.70
C MET A 191 -6.54 2.29 5.78
N GLY A 192 -6.80 3.25 4.90
CA GLY A 192 -6.03 4.50 4.85
C GLY A 192 -6.13 5.37 6.10
N SER A 193 -7.22 5.26 6.84
CA SER A 193 -7.45 5.97 8.11
C SER A 193 -6.94 5.22 9.34
N GLN A 194 -6.84 3.89 9.28
CA GLN A 194 -6.36 3.04 10.37
C GLN A 194 -4.83 2.99 10.49
N ARG A 195 -4.11 3.44 9.50
CA ARG A 195 -2.65 3.60 9.55
C ARG A 195 -1.91 2.40 10.13
N ILE A 196 -1.97 1.24 9.46
CA ILE A 196 -1.30 0.01 9.89
C ILE A 196 -0.57 -0.68 8.75
N GLY A 197 0.55 -1.34 9.07
CA GLY A 197 1.39 -2.10 8.15
C GLY A 197 2.54 -2.78 8.87
N ILE A 198 3.45 -3.33 8.10
CA ILE A 198 4.66 -4.01 8.56
C ILE A 198 5.90 -3.42 7.87
N ARG A 199 6.99 -3.38 8.61
CA ARG A 199 8.34 -3.19 8.08
C ARG A 199 9.17 -4.46 8.32
N TYR A 200 9.80 -4.95 7.27
CA TYR A 200 10.89 -5.91 7.32
C TYR A 200 12.21 -5.14 7.33
N TYR A 201 13.11 -5.50 8.24
CA TYR A 201 14.39 -4.81 8.39
C TYR A 201 15.50 -5.81 8.74
N ARG A 202 16.75 -5.52 8.30
CA ARG A 202 17.94 -6.28 8.73
C ARG A 202 18.46 -5.68 10.03
N SER A 203 18.48 -6.46 11.11
CA SER A 203 18.75 -5.95 12.47
C SER A 203 20.19 -5.44 12.68
N ASP A 204 21.13 -5.95 11.92
CA ASP A 204 22.53 -5.48 11.91
C ASP A 204 22.71 -4.06 11.36
N GLU A 205 21.65 -3.53 10.73
CA GLU A 205 21.62 -2.21 10.10
C GLU A 205 20.69 -1.22 10.82
N LEU A 206 20.19 -1.60 12.00
CA LEU A 206 19.31 -0.71 12.76
C LEU A 206 20.02 0.60 13.14
N PRO A 207 19.28 1.73 13.12
CA PRO A 207 19.80 3.00 13.54
C PRO A 207 20.35 2.96 14.97
N ASN A 208 21.48 3.60 15.20
CA ASN A 208 22.00 3.82 16.54
C ASN A 208 22.31 5.33 16.73
N PRO A 209 21.57 6.07 17.55
CA PRO A 209 20.50 5.61 18.46
C PRO A 209 19.24 5.09 17.72
N PRO A 210 18.41 4.27 18.42
CA PRO A 210 17.24 3.67 17.81
C PRO A 210 16.24 4.71 17.27
N GLY A 211 15.69 4.42 16.09
CA GLY A 211 14.66 5.25 15.47
C GLY A 211 13.27 5.08 16.11
N PRO A 212 12.32 5.99 15.79
CA PRO A 212 10.96 5.96 16.35
C PRO A 212 10.23 4.64 16.16
N ILE A 213 10.38 3.99 15.01
CA ILE A 213 9.72 2.71 14.73
C ILE A 213 10.28 1.62 15.65
N GLN A 214 11.58 1.58 15.83
CA GLN A 214 12.21 0.62 16.72
C GLN A 214 11.73 0.83 18.16
N ILE A 215 11.75 2.07 18.66
CA ILE A 215 11.28 2.42 20.00
C ILE A 215 9.81 2.02 20.18
N MET A 216 8.95 2.35 19.23
CA MET A 216 7.52 2.01 19.28
C MET A 216 7.30 0.49 19.43
N ASN A 217 8.06 -0.32 18.70
CA ASN A 217 7.92 -1.77 18.75
C ASN A 217 8.57 -2.38 20.00
N ASP A 218 9.76 -1.93 20.39
CA ASP A 218 10.47 -2.46 21.56
C ASP A 218 9.70 -2.19 22.88
N PHE A 219 8.91 -1.11 22.92
CA PHE A 219 8.07 -0.75 24.08
C PHE A 219 6.57 -1.07 23.89
N ASN A 220 6.19 -1.73 22.80
CA ASN A 220 4.80 -2.08 22.47
C ASN A 220 3.83 -0.89 22.44
N TYR A 221 4.28 0.26 21.92
CA TYR A 221 3.45 1.45 21.72
C TYR A 221 2.69 1.42 20.38
N ALA A 222 2.66 0.27 19.71
CA ALA A 222 1.92 0.12 18.47
C ALA A 222 0.40 0.22 18.69
N ASN A 223 -0.32 0.68 17.68
CA ASN A 223 -1.77 0.88 17.75
C ASN A 223 -2.52 -0.45 17.70
N VAL A 224 -2.84 -1.00 18.87
CA VAL A 224 -3.53 -2.30 19.02
C VAL A 224 -4.89 -2.30 18.31
N SER A 225 -5.66 -1.21 18.39
CA SER A 225 -6.96 -1.10 17.71
C SER A 225 -6.84 -1.32 16.21
N ASP A 226 -5.90 -0.63 15.58
CA ASP A 226 -5.72 -0.73 14.13
C ASP A 226 -5.10 -2.07 13.72
N MET A 227 -4.26 -2.66 14.57
CA MET A 227 -3.75 -4.02 14.38
C MET A 227 -4.88 -5.05 14.43
N TRP A 228 -5.77 -4.95 15.43
CA TRP A 228 -6.92 -5.85 15.56
C TRP A 228 -7.87 -5.74 14.36
N ILE A 229 -8.20 -4.52 13.93
CA ILE A 229 -8.98 -4.30 12.70
C ILE A 229 -8.24 -4.91 11.50
N GLY A 230 -6.93 -4.72 11.41
CA GLY A 230 -6.10 -5.24 10.32
C GLY A 230 -6.12 -6.75 10.21
N VAL A 231 -5.98 -7.47 11.32
CA VAL A 231 -6.04 -8.94 11.37
C VAL A 231 -7.38 -9.43 10.83
N ASN A 232 -8.48 -8.92 11.39
CA ASN A 232 -9.83 -9.32 10.97
C ASN A 232 -10.10 -9.00 9.49
N MET A 233 -9.62 -7.85 8.99
CA MET A 233 -9.75 -7.50 7.57
C MET A 233 -8.97 -8.46 6.67
N MET A 234 -7.75 -8.84 7.04
CA MET A 234 -6.92 -9.78 6.29
C MET A 234 -7.54 -11.18 6.26
N GLU A 235 -8.06 -11.66 7.38
CA GLU A 235 -8.70 -12.97 7.48
C GLU A 235 -10.00 -13.03 6.68
N HIS A 236 -10.81 -11.97 6.73
CA HIS A 236 -12.10 -11.96 6.05
C HIS A 236 -12.00 -11.78 4.53
N PHE A 237 -11.14 -10.88 4.06
CA PHE A 237 -11.05 -10.55 2.64
C PHE A 237 -9.95 -11.33 1.91
N GLY A 238 -8.96 -11.85 2.64
CA GLY A 238 -7.83 -12.60 2.08
C GLY A 238 -6.87 -11.75 1.23
N PRO A 239 -5.82 -12.39 0.72
CA PRO A 239 -4.94 -11.82 -0.28
C PRO A 239 -5.62 -11.77 -1.66
N ASP A 240 -5.06 -11.01 -2.59
CA ASP A 240 -5.47 -10.89 -4.00
C ASP A 240 -6.95 -10.50 -4.24
N ILE A 241 -7.68 -10.01 -3.22
CA ILE A 241 -9.11 -9.67 -3.28
C ILE A 241 -9.49 -8.87 -4.55
N TRP A 242 -8.64 -7.91 -4.95
CA TRP A 242 -8.90 -7.06 -6.12
C TRP A 242 -8.96 -7.85 -7.42
N TRP A 243 -7.98 -8.71 -7.64
CA TRP A 243 -7.82 -9.46 -8.87
C TRP A 243 -8.64 -10.75 -8.90
N SER A 244 -8.86 -11.39 -7.76
CA SER A 244 -9.69 -12.59 -7.68
C SER A 244 -11.19 -12.30 -7.82
N ARG A 245 -11.64 -11.12 -7.38
CA ARG A 245 -13.06 -10.80 -7.32
C ARG A 245 -13.51 -9.72 -8.30
N TYR A 246 -12.61 -8.78 -8.65
CA TYR A 246 -13.01 -7.57 -9.37
C TYR A 246 -12.24 -7.33 -10.66
N GLU A 247 -11.47 -8.29 -11.14
CA GLU A 247 -10.68 -8.16 -12.38
C GLU A 247 -11.53 -7.77 -13.59
N ASP A 248 -12.70 -8.41 -13.78
CA ASP A 248 -13.61 -8.13 -14.87
C ASP A 248 -14.11 -6.67 -14.87
N TYR A 249 -14.29 -6.09 -13.68
CA TYR A 249 -14.69 -4.68 -13.56
C TYR A 249 -13.54 -3.75 -13.95
N TYR A 250 -12.32 -4.11 -13.57
CA TYR A 250 -11.14 -3.35 -13.97
C TYR A 250 -10.97 -3.37 -15.50
N THR A 251 -11.05 -4.52 -16.11
CA THR A 251 -11.01 -4.68 -17.59
C THR A 251 -12.14 -3.90 -18.26
N LYS A 252 -13.36 -3.98 -17.71
CA LYS A 252 -14.48 -3.20 -18.23
C LYS A 252 -14.22 -1.70 -18.16
N VAL A 253 -13.74 -1.18 -17.04
CA VAL A 253 -13.43 0.26 -16.90
C VAL A 253 -12.35 0.66 -17.89
N CYS A 254 -11.26 -0.08 -18.00
CA CYS A 254 -10.21 0.22 -18.97
C CYS A 254 -10.77 0.27 -20.41
N LYS A 255 -11.60 -0.69 -20.77
CA LYS A 255 -12.25 -0.73 -22.08
C LYS A 255 -13.19 0.46 -22.32
N ASP A 256 -14.07 0.78 -21.37
CA ASP A 256 -15.09 1.83 -21.51
C ASP A 256 -14.46 3.23 -21.64
N PHE A 257 -13.28 3.43 -21.06
CA PHE A 257 -12.56 4.71 -21.07
C PHE A 257 -11.35 4.73 -22.04
N ASN A 258 -11.21 3.71 -22.90
CA ASN A 258 -10.09 3.56 -23.84
C ASN A 258 -8.72 3.66 -23.14
N LEU A 259 -8.55 2.92 -22.05
CA LEU A 259 -7.31 2.87 -21.29
C LEU A 259 -6.59 1.54 -21.49
N GLY A 260 -5.27 1.58 -21.57
CA GLY A 260 -4.43 0.40 -21.46
C GLY A 260 -4.45 -0.14 -20.02
N GLU A 261 -4.57 -1.47 -19.86
CA GLU A 261 -4.46 -2.11 -18.55
C GLU A 261 -3.06 -1.99 -17.96
N THR A 262 -3.00 -1.95 -16.64
CA THR A 262 -1.74 -1.91 -15.87
C THR A 262 -1.63 -3.10 -14.91
N ASN A 263 -0.51 -3.20 -14.23
CA ASN A 263 -0.35 -4.16 -13.13
C ASN A 263 -0.93 -3.66 -11.79
N SER A 264 -1.49 -2.46 -11.75
CA SER A 264 -2.13 -1.91 -10.55
C SER A 264 -3.62 -1.72 -10.76
N PHE A 265 -4.43 -2.29 -9.87
CA PHE A 265 -5.89 -2.25 -9.93
C PHE A 265 -6.50 -0.83 -9.96
N HIS A 266 -5.75 0.18 -9.54
CA HIS A 266 -6.26 1.54 -9.36
C HIS A 266 -5.95 2.51 -10.51
N VAL A 267 -5.21 2.07 -11.52
CA VAL A 267 -4.78 2.91 -12.65
C VAL A 267 -4.86 2.17 -13.98
N GLY A 268 -5.12 2.92 -15.06
CA GLY A 268 -4.90 2.52 -16.45
C GLY A 268 -3.95 3.48 -17.15
N TRP A 269 -3.44 3.14 -18.32
CA TRP A 269 -2.67 4.02 -19.19
C TRP A 269 -3.58 4.71 -20.20
N ASP A 270 -3.50 6.03 -20.30
CA ASP A 270 -4.16 6.75 -21.39
C ASP A 270 -3.33 6.73 -22.68
N ASP A 271 -3.87 7.31 -23.74
CA ASP A 271 -3.24 7.33 -25.08
C ASP A 271 -1.94 8.17 -25.10
N GLU A 272 -1.73 9.03 -24.13
CA GLU A 272 -0.51 9.86 -23.97
C GLU A 272 0.55 9.11 -23.16
N GLY A 273 0.25 7.93 -22.61
CA GLY A 273 1.11 7.15 -21.76
C GLY A 273 1.18 7.67 -20.32
N ASP A 274 0.20 8.48 -19.92
CA ASP A 274 0.02 8.94 -18.56
C ASP A 274 -0.94 8.02 -17.78
N GLN A 275 -0.82 8.04 -16.46
CA GLN A 275 -1.67 7.24 -15.58
C GLN A 275 -3.02 7.93 -15.36
N ALA A 276 -4.09 7.27 -15.75
CA ALA A 276 -5.47 7.61 -15.38
C ALA A 276 -5.90 6.82 -14.14
N GLY A 277 -6.42 7.49 -13.12
CA GLY A 277 -6.90 6.86 -11.89
C GLY A 277 -8.31 6.30 -12.03
N VAL A 278 -8.46 5.01 -12.20
CA VAL A 278 -9.77 4.34 -12.47
C VAL A 278 -10.62 4.09 -11.22
N ARG A 279 -10.13 4.45 -10.06
CA ARG A 279 -10.75 4.14 -8.77
C ARG A 279 -12.21 4.61 -8.64
N THR A 280 -12.55 5.82 -9.12
CA THR A 280 -13.91 6.36 -9.02
C THR A 280 -14.88 5.53 -9.86
N ALA A 281 -14.49 5.20 -11.10
CA ALA A 281 -15.29 4.37 -11.98
C ALA A 281 -15.46 2.95 -11.43
N LEU A 282 -14.36 2.34 -10.95
CA LEU A 282 -14.40 1.03 -10.30
C LEU A 282 -15.33 1.00 -9.09
N ARG A 283 -15.22 1.99 -8.21
CA ARG A 283 -16.09 2.08 -7.04
C ARG A 283 -17.56 2.19 -7.45
N MET A 284 -17.90 3.00 -8.44
CA MET A 284 -19.27 3.13 -8.92
C MET A 284 -19.81 1.84 -9.53
N LEU A 285 -18.99 1.09 -10.27
CA LEU A 285 -19.38 -0.21 -10.80
C LEU A 285 -19.56 -1.23 -9.68
N ILE A 286 -18.62 -1.31 -8.76
CA ILE A 286 -18.64 -2.29 -7.68
C ILE A 286 -19.77 -1.97 -6.70
N ASP A 287 -19.93 -0.69 -6.30
CA ASP A 287 -21.04 -0.24 -5.46
C ASP A 287 -22.38 -0.25 -6.22
N GLY A 288 -22.39 -0.07 -7.54
CA GLY A 288 -23.56 -0.15 -8.43
C GLY A 288 -24.02 -1.59 -8.71
N MET A 289 -23.23 -2.59 -8.32
CA MET A 289 -23.73 -3.98 -8.18
C MET A 289 -24.75 -4.10 -7.07
N TYR A 290 -24.82 -3.11 -6.23
CA TYR A 290 -25.81 -2.97 -5.19
C TYR A 290 -27.09 -2.43 -5.84
N ASP A 291 -28.20 -3.12 -5.62
CA ASP A 291 -29.49 -2.63 -6.05
C ASP A 291 -29.81 -1.27 -5.37
N GLU A 292 -30.90 -0.62 -5.75
CA GLU A 292 -31.35 0.64 -5.13
C GLU A 292 -31.56 0.53 -3.60
N ARG A 293 -31.55 -0.68 -3.05
CA ARG A 293 -31.64 -0.99 -1.61
C ARG A 293 -30.27 -1.32 -1.01
N GLY A 294 -29.21 -1.21 -1.82
CA GLY A 294 -27.86 -1.53 -1.45
C GLY A 294 -27.64 -3.04 -1.32
N THR A 295 -28.36 -3.95 -2.00
CA THR A 295 -28.12 -5.38 -1.95
C THR A 295 -27.18 -5.81 -3.05
N ASP A 296 -25.97 -6.19 -2.69
CA ASP A 296 -25.09 -6.94 -3.59
C ASP A 296 -25.73 -8.32 -3.78
N LYS A 297 -25.72 -8.82 -4.99
CA LYS A 297 -26.13 -10.19 -5.29
C LYS A 297 -25.28 -11.27 -4.60
N GLY A 298 -24.22 -10.88 -3.93
CA GLY A 298 -23.32 -11.72 -3.16
C GLY A 298 -23.22 -11.40 -1.67
N LEU A 299 -23.89 -10.34 -1.17
CA LEU A 299 -23.91 -9.96 0.24
C LEU A 299 -25.37 -10.01 0.75
N ASN A 300 -25.58 -10.32 2.02
CA ASN A 300 -26.93 -10.41 2.54
C ASN A 300 -27.53 -9.00 2.78
N LYS A 301 -28.86 -8.93 2.87
CA LYS A 301 -29.64 -7.68 2.91
C LYS A 301 -29.30 -6.75 4.08
N ALA A 302 -28.90 -7.30 5.25
CA ALA A 302 -28.49 -6.50 6.42
C ALA A 302 -27.18 -5.75 6.16
N GLU A 303 -26.34 -6.31 5.29
CA GLU A 303 -25.05 -5.74 4.89
C GLU A 303 -25.13 -4.45 4.11
N ILE A 304 -26.27 -4.09 3.64
CA ILE A 304 -26.45 -3.00 2.72
C ILE A 304 -27.23 -1.84 3.32
N GLU A 305 -28.16 -2.13 4.22
CA GLU A 305 -28.87 -1.08 4.94
C GLU A 305 -27.91 -0.25 5.79
N ASP A 306 -26.85 -0.89 6.31
CA ASP A 306 -25.79 -0.25 7.08
C ASP A 306 -24.87 0.66 6.23
N ILE A 307 -24.70 0.39 4.95
CA ILE A 307 -23.89 1.23 4.04
C ILE A 307 -24.55 2.58 3.81
N LYS A 308 -25.88 2.61 3.64
CA LYS A 308 -26.63 3.86 3.42
C LYS A 308 -26.58 4.82 4.60
N ILE A 309 -26.50 4.30 5.82
CA ILE A 309 -26.40 5.12 7.03
C ILE A 309 -25.06 5.83 7.11
N THR A 310 -24.00 5.21 6.56
CA THR A 310 -22.64 5.74 6.65
C THR A 310 -22.26 6.68 5.50
N GLU A 311 -22.87 6.58 4.33
CA GLU A 311 -22.65 7.55 3.24
C GLU A 311 -23.11 8.97 3.64
N GLY A 312 -24.10 9.09 4.52
CA GLY A 312 -24.55 10.37 5.08
C GLY A 312 -23.58 11.01 6.08
N SER A 313 -22.75 10.22 6.76
CA SER A 313 -21.83 10.70 7.80
C SER A 313 -20.48 11.20 7.28
N TRP A 314 -20.20 11.08 5.98
CA TRP A 314 -18.96 11.53 5.35
C TRP A 314 -19.05 12.90 4.68
N LYS A 315 -20.20 13.56 4.75
CA LYS A 315 -20.30 14.96 4.43
C LYS A 315 -19.80 15.74 5.65
N VAL A 316 -18.50 15.93 5.70
CA VAL A 316 -17.91 17.02 6.48
C VAL A 316 -18.21 18.27 5.67
N GLU A 317 -19.04 19.13 6.22
CA GLU A 317 -19.27 20.49 5.76
C GLU A 317 -17.96 21.31 5.68
#